data_9504ccd5dd26091f9088778452cda52b
#
_entry.id   9504ccd5dd26091f9088778452cda52b
#
_cell.length_a   1.000
_cell.length_b   1.000
_cell.length_c   1.000
_cell.angle_alpha   90.00
_cell.angle_beta   90.00
_cell.angle_gamma   90.00
#
_symmetry.space_group_name_H-M   'P 1'
#
loop_
_entity.id
_entity.type
_entity.pdbx_description
1 polymer ?
#
loop_
_entity_poly.entity_id
_entity_poly.type
_entity_poly.pdbx_seq_one_letter_code
_entity_poly.pdbx_strand_id
1 'polypeptide(L)'
;MNLLNQIGTFKHGVHPEEYKYLTDAKPIERMPFSDEYVLPLGQHIGAPSKAIVTKGQYVQRGQKIAEPGGFVSVALHAPVSGTVKGIELAETLTGQMVEAIRIEIDPFSTQQIVGEMPKPFTEMSIDEFVASVQNSGLVGLGGAAFPAHVKFKIPEGKICKYIMLNGAECEPFLTSDHRTMLEQPDAVIDGINILNHFIKAEKAFIGIEDNK
;
A
#
# COMPACT_ATOMS: atom_id res chain seq x y z
N MET A 1 -29.89 -34.69 -7.95
CA MET A 1 -29.08 -33.92 -6.99
C MET A 1 -27.63 -34.17 -7.38
N ASN A 2 -26.94 -33.19 -7.88
CA ASN A 2 -25.65 -33.37 -8.56
C ASN A 2 -24.56 -33.56 -7.51
N LEU A 3 -23.97 -34.73 -7.38
CA LEU A 3 -22.91 -35.05 -6.40
C LEU A 3 -21.70 -34.11 -6.50
N LEU A 4 -21.46 -33.55 -7.68
CA LEU A 4 -20.33 -32.62 -7.94
C LEU A 4 -20.45 -31.27 -7.21
N ASN A 5 -21.66 -30.87 -6.81
CA ASN A 5 -21.86 -29.64 -6.03
C ASN A 5 -21.60 -29.79 -4.52
N GLN A 6 -21.28 -31.01 -4.07
CA GLN A 6 -20.96 -31.28 -2.66
C GLN A 6 -19.47 -31.50 -2.40
N ILE A 7 -18.67 -31.62 -3.46
CA ILE A 7 -17.23 -31.82 -3.32
C ILE A 7 -16.55 -30.48 -3.30
N GLY A 8 -16.01 -30.11 -2.15
CA GLY A 8 -15.15 -28.91 -1.98
C GLY A 8 -15.81 -27.63 -1.49
N THR A 9 -17.10 -27.67 -1.06
CA THR A 9 -17.77 -26.54 -0.41
C THR A 9 -18.34 -26.93 0.94
N PHE A 10 -18.22 -26.03 1.92
CA PHE A 10 -18.91 -26.16 3.21
C PHE A 10 -20.29 -25.50 3.12
N LYS A 11 -21.33 -26.13 3.68
CA LYS A 11 -22.74 -25.69 3.53
C LYS A 11 -22.98 -24.25 3.94
N HIS A 12 -22.21 -23.71 4.88
CA HIS A 12 -22.31 -22.32 5.40
C HIS A 12 -20.96 -21.60 5.41
N GLY A 13 -19.95 -22.11 4.68
CA GLY A 13 -18.57 -21.63 4.74
C GLY A 13 -17.85 -22.08 6.01
N VAL A 14 -16.62 -21.60 6.16
CA VAL A 14 -15.83 -21.73 7.41
C VAL A 14 -15.77 -20.36 8.03
N HIS A 15 -16.20 -20.24 9.28
CA HIS A 15 -16.22 -19.02 10.06
C HIS A 15 -15.25 -19.18 11.25
N PRO A 16 -13.95 -18.88 11.09
CA PRO A 16 -13.01 -18.88 12.21
C PRO A 16 -13.41 -17.78 13.21
N GLU A 17 -13.01 -17.95 14.46
CA GLU A 17 -13.16 -16.89 15.45
C GLU A 17 -12.28 -15.70 15.06
N GLU A 18 -12.84 -14.49 15.13
CA GLU A 18 -12.21 -13.28 14.61
C GLU A 18 -11.14 -12.70 15.54
N TYR A 19 -11.21 -12.93 16.86
CA TYR A 19 -10.27 -12.46 17.89
C TYR A 19 -9.98 -10.95 17.86
N LYS A 20 -10.84 -10.14 17.23
CA LYS A 20 -10.62 -8.69 17.05
C LYS A 20 -10.60 -7.94 18.38
N TYR A 21 -11.29 -8.45 19.39
CA TYR A 21 -11.27 -7.92 20.75
C TYR A 21 -9.87 -7.86 21.41
N LEU A 22 -8.87 -8.55 20.83
CA LEU A 22 -7.48 -8.49 21.28
C LEU A 22 -6.73 -7.27 20.74
N THR A 23 -7.24 -6.63 19.68
CA THR A 23 -6.54 -5.58 18.93
C THR A 23 -7.37 -4.30 18.73
N ASP A 24 -8.70 -4.39 18.71
CA ASP A 24 -9.62 -3.31 18.37
C ASP A 24 -9.50 -2.05 19.25
N ALA A 25 -9.18 -2.24 20.51
CA ALA A 25 -8.97 -1.15 21.48
C ALA A 25 -7.51 -0.64 21.54
N LYS A 26 -6.57 -1.28 20.82
CA LYS A 26 -5.16 -0.87 20.86
C LYS A 26 -4.90 0.25 19.86
N PRO A 27 -4.23 1.34 20.27
CA PRO A 27 -3.87 2.41 19.36
C PRO A 27 -2.84 1.94 18.33
N ILE A 28 -2.75 2.66 17.21
CA ILE A 28 -1.69 2.45 16.22
C ILE A 28 -0.35 2.86 16.85
N GLU A 29 0.59 1.93 16.87
CA GLU A 29 1.94 2.16 17.37
C GLU A 29 2.95 2.18 16.21
N ARG A 30 3.98 3.02 16.34
CA ARG A 30 5.09 3.01 15.40
C ARG A 30 6.09 1.94 15.79
N MET A 31 6.40 1.03 14.87
CA MET A 31 7.46 0.04 15.08
C MET A 31 8.81 0.75 15.27
N PRO A 32 9.63 0.32 16.23
CA PRO A 32 11.01 0.78 16.35
C PRO A 32 11.80 0.55 15.06
N PHE A 33 12.81 1.37 14.82
CA PHE A 33 13.70 1.14 13.70
C PHE A 33 14.53 -0.11 13.90
N SER A 34 14.75 -0.85 12.81
CA SER A 34 15.68 -1.98 12.76
C SER A 34 17.05 -1.52 12.25
N ASP A 35 18.09 -2.28 12.57
CA ASP A 35 19.45 -1.99 12.10
C ASP A 35 19.59 -2.14 10.58
N GLU A 36 18.79 -3.02 9.98
CA GLU A 36 18.84 -3.33 8.57
C GLU A 36 17.44 -3.51 7.97
N TYR A 37 17.30 -3.11 6.72
CA TYR A 37 16.09 -3.24 5.91
C TYR A 37 16.40 -3.93 4.60
N VAL A 38 15.61 -4.94 4.26
CA VAL A 38 15.66 -5.65 2.99
C VAL A 38 14.38 -5.34 2.22
N LEU A 39 14.52 -4.70 1.08
CA LEU A 39 13.42 -4.16 0.28
C LEU A 39 13.34 -4.89 -1.07
N PRO A 40 12.54 -5.96 -1.17
CA PRO A 40 12.34 -6.65 -2.44
C PRO A 40 11.83 -5.69 -3.51
N LEU A 41 12.36 -5.77 -4.74
CA LEU A 41 11.90 -4.95 -5.86
C LEU A 41 10.51 -5.40 -6.37
N GLY A 42 10.12 -6.63 -6.07
CA GLY A 42 8.85 -7.25 -6.43
C GLY A 42 7.85 -7.33 -5.25
N GLN A 43 7.53 -6.19 -4.60
CA GLN A 43 6.59 -6.15 -3.47
C GLN A 43 5.11 -6.06 -3.89
N HIS A 44 4.81 -5.98 -5.17
CA HIS A 44 3.46 -5.76 -5.71
C HIS A 44 3.23 -6.60 -6.97
N ILE A 45 1.97 -6.74 -7.38
CA ILE A 45 1.62 -7.35 -8.67
C ILE A 45 2.10 -6.47 -9.82
N GLY A 46 2.53 -7.11 -10.91
CA GLY A 46 3.00 -6.48 -12.12
C GLY A 46 4.51 -6.56 -12.27
N ALA A 47 5.10 -5.61 -12.98
CA ALA A 47 6.54 -5.58 -13.19
C ALA A 47 7.28 -5.14 -11.91
N PRO A 48 8.36 -5.82 -11.51
CA PRO A 48 9.19 -5.36 -10.40
C PRO A 48 9.68 -3.93 -10.61
N SER A 49 9.86 -3.19 -9.52
CA SER A 49 10.49 -1.88 -9.55
C SER A 49 11.96 -2.01 -9.97
N LYS A 50 12.55 -0.95 -10.50
CA LYS A 50 13.94 -0.90 -10.95
C LYS A 50 14.77 -0.05 -10.00
N ALA A 51 15.75 -0.64 -9.34
CA ALA A 51 16.63 0.10 -8.44
C ALA A 51 17.35 1.24 -9.17
N ILE A 52 17.42 2.42 -8.53
CA ILE A 52 18.12 3.60 -9.02
C ILE A 52 19.27 4.01 -8.08
N VAL A 53 19.57 3.18 -7.09
CA VAL A 53 20.63 3.38 -6.11
C VAL A 53 21.72 2.31 -6.29
N THR A 54 22.90 2.58 -5.76
CA THR A 54 24.06 1.68 -5.86
C THR A 54 24.65 1.40 -4.48
N LYS A 55 25.41 0.30 -4.37
CA LYS A 55 26.13 -0.06 -3.14
C LYS A 55 27.03 1.08 -2.65
N GLY A 56 26.97 1.38 -1.37
CA GLY A 56 27.72 2.44 -0.70
C GLY A 56 27.04 3.82 -0.78
N GLN A 57 25.97 3.97 -1.54
CA GLN A 57 25.21 5.22 -1.60
C GLN A 57 24.48 5.46 -0.29
N TYR A 58 24.59 6.68 0.26
CA TYR A 58 23.74 7.14 1.36
C TYR A 58 22.38 7.57 0.81
N VAL A 59 21.31 7.15 1.47
CA VAL A 59 19.93 7.53 1.16
C VAL A 59 19.26 8.13 2.39
N GLN A 60 18.32 9.04 2.15
CA GLN A 60 17.52 9.64 3.22
C GLN A 60 16.16 8.95 3.30
N ARG A 61 15.59 8.89 4.49
CA ARG A 61 14.25 8.34 4.69
C ARG A 61 13.22 9.08 3.83
N GLY A 62 12.43 8.35 3.05
CA GLY A 62 11.47 8.90 2.08
C GLY A 62 12.06 9.16 0.69
N GLN A 63 13.38 9.11 0.51
CA GLN A 63 14.01 9.25 -0.81
C GLN A 63 13.61 8.08 -1.72
N LYS A 64 13.27 8.36 -2.97
CA LYS A 64 13.01 7.32 -3.99
C LYS A 64 14.29 6.54 -4.27
N ILE A 65 14.21 5.21 -4.17
CA ILE A 65 15.31 4.27 -4.35
C ILE A 65 15.09 3.28 -5.49
N ALA A 66 13.85 3.20 -5.98
CA ALA A 66 13.53 2.44 -7.19
C ALA A 66 12.39 3.12 -7.94
N GLU A 67 12.46 3.04 -9.27
CA GLU A 67 11.42 3.53 -10.17
C GLU A 67 10.46 2.41 -10.59
N PRO A 68 9.22 2.75 -11.00
CA PRO A 68 8.30 1.76 -11.54
C PRO A 68 8.92 1.02 -12.75
N GLY A 69 8.79 -0.30 -12.77
CA GLY A 69 9.27 -1.13 -13.88
C GLY A 69 8.36 -1.14 -15.10
N GLY A 70 7.15 -0.57 -14.98
CA GLY A 70 6.14 -0.49 -16.03
C GLY A 70 4.89 0.22 -15.54
N PHE A 71 3.78 0.16 -16.32
CA PHE A 71 2.53 0.81 -15.91
C PHE A 71 1.95 0.14 -14.65
N VAL A 72 1.89 -1.20 -14.61
CA VAL A 72 1.49 -1.93 -13.40
C VAL A 72 2.74 -2.18 -12.57
N SER A 73 3.17 -1.15 -11.87
CA SER A 73 4.34 -1.11 -10.98
C SER A 73 4.34 0.23 -10.24
N VAL A 74 5.04 0.32 -9.11
CA VAL A 74 5.16 1.55 -8.31
C VAL A 74 6.62 1.84 -7.96
N ALA A 75 6.90 3.08 -7.54
CA ALA A 75 8.20 3.43 -6.98
C ALA A 75 8.39 2.85 -5.57
N LEU A 76 9.66 2.65 -5.17
CA LEU A 76 10.01 2.32 -3.79
C LEU A 76 10.81 3.47 -3.16
N HIS A 77 10.61 3.66 -1.85
CA HIS A 77 11.24 4.71 -1.07
C HIS A 77 12.01 4.12 0.11
N ALA A 78 13.09 4.77 0.49
CA ALA A 78 13.90 4.37 1.63
C ALA A 78 13.09 4.48 2.94
N PRO A 79 12.92 3.40 3.71
CA PRO A 79 12.20 3.43 4.99
C PRO A 79 13.00 4.12 6.09
N VAL A 80 14.31 4.26 5.90
CA VAL A 80 15.25 4.87 6.83
C VAL A 80 16.31 5.68 6.08
N SER A 81 16.93 6.63 6.78
CA SER A 81 18.20 7.21 6.35
C SER A 81 19.33 6.25 6.69
N GLY A 82 20.20 5.97 5.73
CA GLY A 82 21.24 4.98 5.91
C GLY A 82 22.03 4.72 4.63
N THR A 83 22.83 3.67 4.66
CA THR A 83 23.72 3.29 3.56
C THR A 83 23.23 2.04 2.84
N VAL A 84 23.15 2.10 1.53
CA VAL A 84 22.84 0.95 0.69
C VAL A 84 24.00 -0.04 0.75
N LYS A 85 23.76 -1.23 1.30
CA LYS A 85 24.77 -2.31 1.43
C LYS A 85 24.95 -3.08 0.12
N GLY A 86 23.92 -3.14 -0.70
CA GLY A 86 23.92 -3.84 -1.98
C GLY A 86 22.52 -4.03 -2.55
N ILE A 87 22.50 -4.60 -3.76
CA ILE A 87 21.31 -5.15 -4.41
C ILE A 87 21.59 -6.64 -4.56
N GLU A 88 20.86 -7.46 -3.84
CA GLU A 88 21.14 -8.88 -3.68
C GLU A 88 19.83 -9.68 -3.77
N LEU A 89 19.94 -10.97 -4.03
CA LEU A 89 18.78 -11.85 -3.97
C LEU A 89 18.35 -12.03 -2.50
N ALA A 90 17.07 -11.84 -2.24
CA ALA A 90 16.45 -12.09 -0.94
C ALA A 90 15.20 -12.95 -1.11
N GLU A 91 14.94 -13.78 -0.13
CA GLU A 91 13.74 -14.59 -0.09
C GLU A 91 12.51 -13.74 0.28
N THR A 92 11.45 -13.89 -0.48
CA THR A 92 10.15 -13.28 -0.18
C THR A 92 9.32 -14.16 0.74
N LEU A 93 8.22 -13.61 1.27
CA LEU A 93 7.26 -14.38 2.09
C LEU A 93 6.64 -15.58 1.34
N THR A 94 6.72 -15.61 0.02
CA THR A 94 6.24 -16.73 -0.82
C THR A 94 7.34 -17.74 -1.15
N GLY A 95 8.55 -17.60 -0.58
CA GLY A 95 9.70 -18.48 -0.82
C GLY A 95 10.42 -18.22 -2.15
N GLN A 96 10.07 -17.16 -2.86
CA GLN A 96 10.75 -16.81 -4.12
C GLN A 96 11.98 -15.93 -3.83
N MET A 97 13.07 -16.20 -4.55
CA MET A 97 14.27 -15.35 -4.53
C MET A 97 14.11 -14.21 -5.54
N VAL A 98 14.14 -12.97 -5.06
CA VAL A 98 14.02 -11.77 -5.89
C VAL A 98 15.12 -10.77 -5.56
N GLU A 99 15.46 -9.89 -6.51
CA GLU A 99 16.35 -8.78 -6.19
C GLU A 99 15.74 -7.86 -5.14
N ALA A 100 16.55 -7.48 -4.17
CA ALA A 100 16.19 -6.61 -3.07
C ALA A 100 17.29 -5.59 -2.79
N ILE A 101 16.91 -4.36 -2.45
CA ILE A 101 17.82 -3.34 -1.94
C ILE A 101 17.99 -3.55 -0.44
N ARG A 102 19.24 -3.65 0.01
CA ARG A 102 19.59 -3.78 1.42
C ARG A 102 20.12 -2.45 1.94
N ILE A 103 19.53 -1.92 3.02
CA ILE A 103 19.90 -0.64 3.63
C ILE A 103 20.21 -0.87 5.10
N GLU A 104 21.40 -0.46 5.53
CA GLU A 104 21.79 -0.37 6.94
C GLU A 104 21.46 1.04 7.46
N ILE A 105 20.77 1.11 8.58
CA ILE A 105 20.34 2.39 9.16
C ILE A 105 21.56 3.21 9.61
N ASP A 106 21.46 4.53 9.48
CA ASP A 106 22.34 5.46 10.17
C ASP A 106 21.73 5.76 11.57
N PRO A 107 22.27 5.21 12.64
CA PRO A 107 21.75 5.40 13.99
C PRO A 107 21.88 6.84 14.50
N PHE A 108 22.68 7.67 13.85
CA PHE A 108 22.89 9.08 14.20
C PHE A 108 21.99 10.04 13.41
N SER A 109 21.26 9.52 12.42
CA SER A 109 20.29 10.32 11.65
C SER A 109 19.02 10.59 12.45
N THR A 110 18.46 11.78 12.30
CA THR A 110 17.15 12.13 12.90
C THR A 110 15.99 11.34 12.31
N GLN A 111 16.20 10.60 11.25
CA GLN A 111 15.18 9.82 10.53
C GLN A 111 13.97 10.67 10.08
N GLN A 112 14.19 11.96 9.83
CA GLN A 112 13.17 12.81 9.23
C GLN A 112 12.90 12.36 7.79
N ILE A 113 11.61 12.35 7.42
CA ILE A 113 11.20 12.01 6.06
C ILE A 113 11.54 13.19 5.17
N VAL A 114 12.30 12.92 4.10
CA VAL A 114 12.50 13.86 3.02
C VAL A 114 11.55 13.53 1.87
N GLY A 115 11.14 14.54 1.14
CA GLY A 115 10.29 14.41 -0.04
C GLY A 115 9.95 15.79 -0.55
N GLU A 116 9.72 15.89 -1.84
CA GLU A 116 9.15 17.10 -2.41
C GLU A 116 7.69 17.20 -2.00
N MET A 117 7.26 18.41 -1.60
CA MET A 117 5.84 18.67 -1.45
C MET A 117 5.17 18.54 -2.82
N PRO A 118 4.19 17.66 -2.96
CA PRO A 118 3.52 17.53 -4.24
C PRO A 118 2.81 18.83 -4.60
N LYS A 119 2.69 19.10 -5.90
CA LYS A 119 1.81 20.15 -6.42
C LYS A 119 0.42 19.98 -5.81
N PRO A 120 -0.30 21.05 -5.45
CA PRO A 120 -1.66 20.95 -4.96
C PRO A 120 -2.52 20.12 -5.92
N PHE A 121 -3.28 19.16 -5.42
CA PHE A 121 -4.07 18.26 -6.26
C PHE A 121 -5.10 19.03 -7.13
N THR A 122 -5.57 20.18 -6.65
CA THR A 122 -6.49 21.06 -7.38
C THR A 122 -5.88 21.67 -8.66
N GLU A 123 -4.56 21.64 -8.77
CA GLU A 123 -3.82 22.14 -9.94
C GLU A 123 -3.29 21.01 -10.84
N MET A 124 -3.53 19.76 -10.48
CA MET A 124 -3.09 18.59 -11.24
C MET A 124 -4.12 18.19 -12.30
N SER A 125 -3.63 17.77 -13.45
CA SER A 125 -4.42 16.96 -14.39
C SER A 125 -4.60 15.53 -13.85
N ILE A 126 -5.54 14.77 -14.42
CA ILE A 126 -5.74 13.36 -14.05
C ILE A 126 -4.48 12.52 -14.31
N ASP A 127 -3.74 12.79 -15.38
CA ASP A 127 -2.51 12.05 -15.69
C ASP A 127 -1.38 12.40 -14.70
N GLU A 128 -1.24 13.66 -14.28
CA GLU A 128 -0.31 14.07 -13.22
C GLU A 128 -0.67 13.42 -11.88
N PHE A 129 -1.95 13.35 -11.54
CA PHE A 129 -2.41 12.68 -10.34
C PHE A 129 -2.09 11.18 -10.36
N VAL A 130 -2.42 10.48 -11.46
CA VAL A 130 -2.11 9.05 -11.63
C VAL A 130 -0.61 8.81 -11.52
N ALA A 131 0.21 9.65 -12.15
CA ALA A 131 1.67 9.57 -12.06
C ALA A 131 2.18 9.85 -10.63
N SER A 132 1.59 10.83 -9.93
CA SER A 132 1.93 11.12 -8.53
C SER A 132 1.65 9.94 -7.62
N VAL A 133 0.47 9.28 -7.75
CA VAL A 133 0.11 8.08 -6.99
C VAL A 133 1.05 6.91 -7.31
N GLN A 134 1.43 6.72 -8.58
CA GLN A 134 2.41 5.70 -8.97
C GLN A 134 3.78 5.96 -8.33
N ASN A 135 4.22 7.21 -8.36
CA ASN A 135 5.50 7.62 -7.80
C ASN A 135 5.51 7.64 -6.27
N SER A 136 4.37 7.77 -5.59
CA SER A 136 4.29 7.66 -4.13
C SER A 136 4.43 6.23 -3.61
N GLY A 137 4.36 5.22 -4.48
CA GLY A 137 4.49 3.82 -4.09
C GLY A 137 3.22 3.21 -3.53
N LEU A 138 2.06 3.83 -3.73
CA LEU A 138 0.80 3.40 -3.13
C LEU A 138 0.26 2.12 -3.76
N VAL A 139 0.04 1.11 -2.93
CA VAL A 139 -0.56 -0.19 -3.31
C VAL A 139 -1.71 -0.54 -2.39
N GLY A 140 -2.61 -1.42 -2.84
CA GLY A 140 -3.66 -1.97 -2.00
C GLY A 140 -3.10 -3.01 -1.04
N LEU A 141 -3.40 -2.90 0.26
CA LEU A 141 -2.87 -3.79 1.30
C LEU A 141 -3.80 -4.95 1.65
N GLY A 142 -4.87 -5.16 0.91
CA GLY A 142 -5.80 -6.28 1.07
C GLY A 142 -5.34 -7.60 0.41
N GLY A 143 -4.03 -7.87 0.39
CA GLY A 143 -3.43 -9.14 -0.01
C GLY A 143 -2.65 -9.12 -1.33
N ALA A 144 -3.20 -8.57 -2.41
CA ALA A 144 -2.56 -8.62 -3.74
C ALA A 144 -1.49 -7.55 -3.97
N ALA A 145 -1.37 -6.55 -3.10
CA ALA A 145 -0.50 -5.38 -3.28
C ALA A 145 -0.64 -4.75 -4.68
N PHE A 146 -1.89 -4.58 -5.13
CA PHE A 146 -2.19 -4.05 -6.45
C PHE A 146 -1.89 -2.55 -6.51
N PRO A 147 -1.12 -2.05 -7.51
CA PRO A 147 -0.80 -0.63 -7.65
C PRO A 147 -2.05 0.26 -7.74
N ALA A 148 -2.22 1.18 -6.80
CA ALA A 148 -3.46 1.95 -6.64
C ALA A 148 -3.76 2.87 -7.84
N HIS A 149 -2.75 3.48 -8.44
CA HIS A 149 -2.88 4.39 -9.58
C HIS A 149 -3.58 3.74 -10.79
N VAL A 150 -3.42 2.42 -10.98
CA VAL A 150 -4.07 1.69 -12.08
C VAL A 150 -5.60 1.73 -11.94
N LYS A 151 -6.12 1.71 -10.71
CA LYS A 151 -7.55 1.79 -10.43
C LYS A 151 -8.14 3.17 -10.71
N PHE A 152 -7.32 4.21 -10.68
CA PHE A 152 -7.76 5.60 -10.85
C PHE A 152 -7.78 6.06 -12.31
N LYS A 153 -7.18 5.30 -13.21
CA LYS A 153 -7.24 5.54 -14.64
C LYS A 153 -8.52 4.95 -15.22
N ILE A 154 -9.58 5.77 -15.24
CA ILE A 154 -10.86 5.36 -15.82
C ILE A 154 -10.70 5.24 -17.34
N PRO A 155 -11.10 4.12 -17.96
CA PRO A 155 -11.04 3.96 -19.41
C PRO A 155 -11.90 5.00 -20.13
N GLU A 156 -11.45 5.42 -21.30
CA GLU A 156 -12.19 6.38 -22.15
C GLU A 156 -13.63 5.91 -22.40
N GLY A 157 -14.59 6.82 -22.33
CA GLY A 157 -16.01 6.52 -22.51
C GLY A 157 -16.68 5.81 -21.32
N LYS A 158 -15.97 5.57 -20.22
CA LYS A 158 -16.54 5.02 -18.98
C LYS A 158 -16.76 6.14 -17.95
N ILE A 159 -17.77 5.96 -17.12
CA ILE A 159 -18.11 6.86 -16.02
C ILE A 159 -18.11 6.04 -14.73
N CYS A 160 -17.42 6.54 -13.72
CA CYS A 160 -17.48 6.00 -12.37
C CYS A 160 -18.57 6.74 -11.59
N LYS A 161 -19.69 6.07 -11.31
CA LYS A 161 -20.79 6.69 -10.55
C LYS A 161 -20.55 6.72 -9.06
N TYR A 162 -19.85 5.74 -8.53
CA TYR A 162 -19.67 5.57 -7.11
C TYR A 162 -18.21 5.26 -6.75
N ILE A 163 -17.71 5.88 -5.70
CA ILE A 163 -16.49 5.47 -5.01
C ILE A 163 -16.90 4.61 -3.83
N MET A 164 -16.29 3.43 -3.70
CA MET A 164 -16.51 2.57 -2.56
C MET A 164 -15.18 2.36 -1.84
N LEU A 165 -15.06 2.92 -0.64
CA LEU A 165 -13.96 2.63 0.26
C LEU A 165 -14.30 1.36 1.04
N ASN A 166 -13.44 0.35 0.92
CA ASN A 166 -13.59 -0.88 1.67
C ASN A 166 -12.87 -0.74 3.02
N GLY A 167 -13.64 -0.64 4.10
CA GLY A 167 -13.16 -0.65 5.48
C GLY A 167 -13.48 -1.97 6.20
N ALA A 168 -13.86 -3.02 5.46
CA ALA A 168 -14.07 -4.35 6.03
C ALA A 168 -12.75 -5.11 6.14
N GLU A 169 -12.57 -5.84 7.22
CA GLU A 169 -11.35 -6.59 7.58
C GLU A 169 -11.72 -8.01 7.98
N CYS A 170 -11.68 -8.94 7.02
CA CYS A 170 -12.14 -10.32 7.21
C CYS A 170 -11.17 -11.19 8.02
N GLU A 171 -9.88 -10.83 8.06
CA GLU A 171 -8.84 -11.65 8.68
C GLU A 171 -8.91 -11.58 10.21
N PRO A 172 -8.75 -12.73 10.92
CA PRO A 172 -8.63 -12.73 12.37
C PRO A 172 -7.53 -11.80 12.87
N PHE A 173 -7.75 -11.18 14.02
CA PHE A 173 -6.87 -10.21 14.70
C PHE A 173 -6.67 -8.89 13.95
N LEU A 174 -7.03 -8.75 12.68
CA LEU A 174 -6.75 -7.55 11.89
C LEU A 174 -7.76 -6.45 12.21
N THR A 175 -7.26 -5.29 12.67
CA THR A 175 -8.05 -4.09 13.02
C THR A 175 -7.35 -2.80 12.57
N SER A 176 -6.44 -2.87 11.58
CA SER A 176 -5.66 -1.73 11.10
C SER A 176 -6.54 -0.67 10.42
N ASP A 177 -7.50 -1.09 9.60
CA ASP A 177 -8.42 -0.16 8.93
C ASP A 177 -9.40 0.45 9.93
N HIS A 178 -9.91 -0.36 10.86
CA HIS A 178 -10.74 0.11 11.96
C HIS A 178 -10.02 1.20 12.76
N ARG A 179 -8.78 0.94 13.21
CA ARG A 179 -8.00 1.92 13.97
C ARG A 179 -7.66 3.15 13.15
N THR A 180 -7.35 3.00 11.87
CA THR A 180 -7.09 4.14 10.97
C THR A 180 -8.31 5.03 10.83
N MET A 181 -9.51 4.47 10.66
CA MET A 181 -10.75 5.24 10.60
C MET A 181 -11.06 5.97 11.92
N LEU A 182 -10.74 5.37 13.08
CA LEU A 182 -10.93 5.99 14.38
C LEU A 182 -9.89 7.06 14.72
N GLU A 183 -8.62 6.82 14.41
CA GLU A 183 -7.52 7.69 14.81
C GLU A 183 -7.19 8.77 13.78
N GLN A 184 -7.54 8.56 12.50
CA GLN A 184 -7.24 9.46 11.39
C GLN A 184 -8.46 9.67 10.46
N PRO A 185 -9.67 9.96 10.99
CA PRO A 185 -10.88 10.07 10.16
C PRO A 185 -10.75 11.17 9.09
N ASP A 186 -10.14 12.29 9.44
CA ASP A 186 -9.95 13.42 8.51
C ASP A 186 -9.08 13.00 7.31
N ALA A 187 -7.99 12.25 7.54
CA ALA A 187 -7.14 11.77 6.46
C ALA A 187 -7.88 10.80 5.53
N VAL A 188 -8.77 9.96 6.07
CA VAL A 188 -9.61 9.05 5.27
C VAL A 188 -10.59 9.85 4.39
N ILE A 189 -11.26 10.86 4.96
CA ILE A 189 -12.20 11.72 4.24
C ILE A 189 -11.47 12.57 3.20
N ASP A 190 -10.31 13.12 3.53
CA ASP A 190 -9.49 13.88 2.59
C ASP A 190 -9.05 13.02 1.41
N GLY A 191 -8.66 11.77 1.65
CA GLY A 191 -8.34 10.81 0.59
C GLY A 191 -9.52 10.57 -0.36
N ILE A 192 -10.74 10.43 0.16
CA ILE A 192 -11.96 10.30 -0.63
C ILE A 192 -12.23 11.57 -1.44
N ASN A 193 -12.06 12.74 -0.82
CA ASN A 193 -12.29 14.04 -1.49
C ASN A 193 -11.28 14.25 -2.63
N ILE A 194 -10.00 13.91 -2.43
CA ILE A 194 -8.97 13.96 -3.48
C ILE A 194 -9.36 13.03 -4.64
N LEU A 195 -9.71 11.79 -4.35
CA LEU A 195 -10.16 10.86 -5.38
C LEU A 195 -11.38 11.38 -6.13
N ASN A 196 -12.37 11.91 -5.40
CA ASN A 196 -13.59 12.41 -6.03
C ASN A 196 -13.36 13.67 -6.87
N HIS A 197 -12.35 14.48 -6.55
CA HIS A 197 -11.97 15.62 -7.38
C HIS A 197 -11.61 15.18 -8.81
N PHE A 198 -10.92 14.05 -8.97
CA PHE A 198 -10.50 13.51 -10.27
C PHE A 198 -11.54 12.59 -10.92
N ILE A 199 -12.15 11.72 -10.13
CA ILE A 199 -13.10 10.70 -10.62
C ILE A 199 -14.48 11.29 -10.89
N LYS A 200 -14.87 12.33 -10.15
CA LYS A 200 -16.17 13.04 -10.24
C LYS A 200 -17.36 12.08 -10.09
N ALA A 201 -17.27 11.17 -9.14
CA ALA A 201 -18.36 10.28 -8.80
C ALA A 201 -19.52 11.03 -8.15
N GLU A 202 -20.74 10.55 -8.37
CA GLU A 202 -21.97 11.12 -7.80
C GLU A 202 -22.00 10.96 -6.26
N LYS A 203 -21.48 9.84 -5.75
CA LYS A 203 -21.44 9.52 -4.31
C LYS A 203 -20.20 8.69 -3.97
N ALA A 204 -19.77 8.84 -2.73
CA ALA A 204 -18.79 7.97 -2.09
C ALA A 204 -19.45 7.23 -0.92
N PHE A 205 -19.06 5.96 -0.73
CA PHE A 205 -19.53 5.10 0.35
C PHE A 205 -18.33 4.50 1.07
N ILE A 206 -18.45 4.30 2.36
CA ILE A 206 -17.51 3.52 3.17
C ILE A 206 -18.27 2.27 3.63
N GLY A 207 -17.77 1.10 3.25
CA GLY A 207 -18.27 -0.18 3.74
C GLY A 207 -17.52 -0.57 4.99
N ILE A 208 -18.24 -0.77 6.10
CA ILE A 208 -17.69 -1.15 7.40
C ILE A 208 -18.51 -2.34 7.90
N GLU A 209 -17.83 -3.30 8.55
CA GLU A 209 -18.50 -4.45 9.17
C GLU A 209 -19.28 -4.03 10.42
N ASP A 210 -20.30 -4.79 10.77
CA ASP A 210 -21.18 -4.52 11.92
C ASP A 210 -20.55 -4.86 13.28
N ASN A 211 -19.35 -5.45 13.28
CA ASN A 211 -18.55 -5.74 14.47
C ASN A 211 -17.57 -4.61 14.85
N LYS A 212 -17.71 -3.41 14.26
CA LYS A 212 -16.80 -2.25 14.43
C LYS A 212 -17.44 -1.16 15.28
#